data_ba9d7374332bd93c25bfa696e71a5bc2
#
_entry.id   ba9d7374332bd93c25bfa696e71a5bc2
#
_cell.length_a   1.000
_cell.length_b   1.000
_cell.length_c   1.000
_cell.angle_alpha   90.00
_cell.angle_beta   90.00
_cell.angle_gamma   90.00
#
_symmetry.space_group_name_H-M   'P 1'
#
loop_
_entity.id
_entity.type
_entity.pdbx_description
1 polymer ?
#
loop_
_entity_poly.entity_id
_entity_poly.type
_entity_poly.pdbx_seq_one_letter_code
_entity_poly.pdbx_strand_id
1 'polypeptide(L)'
;MKFGIIAAMPQELKILVEHLQDATEIDVLGRTYYQGRIGQHEVVLVQSGIGKVMSAMSVAVLADRFSVDVIVNTGSAGAVAEGIAIGDVVVANQLAYHDVDVTAFGYAYGQMAGQELYYLADQALLDQLRTVLAEQEMISHVGLIVTGDSFIAGQERIATIKTHFPEVLAVEMEGAAIAQAAVNTGKPFLVIRAMSDTAQGDANITFDEFIIQAGERSAQTLIAFLEKN
;
A
#
# COMPACT_ATOMS: atom_id res chain seq x y z
N MET A 1 -6.67 -18.59 5.08
CA MET A 1 -5.94 -17.52 5.81
C MET A 1 -6.91 -16.36 6.06
N LYS A 2 -6.62 -15.55 7.06
CA LYS A 2 -7.38 -14.34 7.38
C LYS A 2 -6.57 -13.10 7.00
N PHE A 3 -7.06 -12.33 6.05
CA PHE A 3 -6.38 -11.13 5.55
C PHE A 3 -6.92 -9.87 6.21
N GLY A 4 -6.03 -9.02 6.71
CA GLY A 4 -6.33 -7.66 7.11
C GLY A 4 -5.98 -6.69 5.99
N ILE A 5 -6.97 -6.03 5.40
CA ILE A 5 -6.79 -5.18 4.22
C ILE A 5 -7.04 -3.74 4.59
N ILE A 6 -6.08 -2.88 4.26
CA ILE A 6 -6.07 -1.45 4.58
C ILE A 6 -6.10 -0.66 3.27
N ALA A 7 -7.09 0.21 3.14
CA ALA A 7 -7.16 1.26 2.14
C ALA A 7 -7.21 2.63 2.84
N ALA A 8 -6.60 3.65 2.27
CA ALA A 8 -6.55 4.97 2.91
C ALA A 8 -7.85 5.75 2.72
N MET A 9 -8.49 5.60 1.57
CA MET A 9 -9.62 6.43 1.14
C MET A 9 -10.86 5.60 0.79
N PRO A 10 -12.08 6.23 0.81
CA PRO A 10 -13.33 5.54 0.50
C PRO A 10 -13.36 4.94 -0.90
N GLN A 11 -12.78 5.64 -1.89
CA GLN A 11 -12.76 5.22 -3.29
C GLN A 11 -12.00 3.90 -3.48
N GLU A 12 -10.93 3.72 -2.68
CA GLU A 12 -10.10 2.51 -2.70
C GLU A 12 -10.76 1.32 -2.00
N LEU A 13 -11.58 1.59 -0.98
CA LEU A 13 -12.23 0.55 -0.17
C LEU A 13 -13.53 0.03 -0.80
N LYS A 14 -14.26 0.90 -1.51
CA LYS A 14 -15.64 0.67 -1.96
C LYS A 14 -15.83 -0.69 -2.66
N ILE A 15 -15.04 -0.96 -3.69
CA ILE A 15 -15.15 -2.20 -4.47
C ILE A 15 -14.90 -3.44 -3.62
N LEU A 16 -13.93 -3.38 -2.69
CA LEU A 16 -13.64 -4.50 -1.79
C LEU A 16 -14.83 -4.80 -0.88
N VAL A 17 -15.50 -3.78 -0.35
CA VAL A 17 -16.70 -3.93 0.49
C VAL A 17 -17.86 -4.52 -0.32
N GLU A 18 -18.05 -4.07 -1.57
CA GLU A 18 -19.08 -4.59 -2.46
C GLU A 18 -18.86 -6.07 -2.83
N HIS A 19 -17.62 -6.56 -2.83
CA HIS A 19 -17.28 -7.97 -3.10
C HIS A 19 -17.28 -8.85 -1.84
N LEU A 20 -17.44 -8.26 -0.65
CA LEU A 20 -17.38 -8.99 0.60
C LEU A 20 -18.64 -9.82 0.81
N GLN A 21 -18.50 -11.14 0.91
CA GLN A 21 -19.59 -12.06 1.22
C GLN A 21 -19.78 -12.14 2.74
N ASP A 22 -21.03 -12.28 3.19
CA ASP A 22 -21.43 -12.39 4.60
C ASP A 22 -20.89 -11.22 5.45
N ALA A 23 -20.92 -10.00 4.90
CA ALA A 23 -20.35 -8.83 5.48
C ALA A 23 -20.99 -8.44 6.83
N THR A 24 -20.16 -8.19 7.84
CA THR A 24 -20.55 -7.61 9.12
C THR A 24 -19.68 -6.41 9.44
N GLU A 25 -20.25 -5.44 10.14
CA GLU A 25 -19.56 -4.21 10.53
C GLU A 25 -19.26 -4.20 12.01
N ILE A 26 -18.04 -3.82 12.38
CA ILE A 26 -17.59 -3.71 13.77
C ILE A 26 -16.85 -2.39 13.94
N ASP A 27 -17.34 -1.53 14.82
CA ASP A 27 -16.68 -0.26 15.12
C ASP A 27 -15.58 -0.47 16.19
N VAL A 28 -14.37 -0.03 15.85
CA VAL A 28 -13.21 -0.06 16.75
C VAL A 28 -12.46 1.26 16.64
N LEU A 29 -12.25 1.94 17.75
CA LEU A 29 -11.49 3.21 17.83
C LEU A 29 -11.97 4.27 16.81
N GLY A 30 -13.29 4.35 16.59
CA GLY A 30 -13.91 5.31 15.68
C GLY A 30 -13.72 4.99 14.19
N ARG A 31 -13.39 3.74 13.86
CA ARG A 31 -13.29 3.22 12.50
C ARG A 31 -14.18 2.00 12.34
N THR A 32 -14.87 1.91 11.21
CA THR A 32 -15.65 0.72 10.85
C THR A 32 -14.75 -0.30 10.18
N TYR A 33 -14.74 -1.51 10.71
CA TYR A 33 -14.09 -2.69 10.16
C TYR A 33 -15.15 -3.59 9.54
N TYR A 34 -14.99 -3.95 8.28
CA TYR A 34 -15.88 -4.84 7.54
C TYR A 34 -15.28 -6.24 7.55
N GLN A 35 -15.97 -7.18 8.17
CA GLN A 35 -15.52 -8.56 8.24
C GLN A 35 -16.42 -9.45 7.39
N GLY A 36 -15.83 -10.34 6.59
CA GLY A 36 -16.54 -11.25 5.71
C GLY A 36 -15.59 -12.17 4.97
N ARG A 37 -15.93 -12.52 3.73
CA ARG A 37 -15.14 -13.44 2.90
C ARG A 37 -14.97 -12.91 1.49
N ILE A 38 -13.79 -13.17 0.90
CA ILE A 38 -13.54 -13.05 -0.55
C ILE A 38 -12.88 -14.36 -0.98
N GLY A 39 -13.49 -15.06 -1.96
CA GLY A 39 -13.06 -16.41 -2.31
C GLY A 39 -13.12 -17.37 -1.11
N GLN A 40 -12.04 -18.08 -0.84
CA GLN A 40 -11.94 -18.99 0.31
C GLN A 40 -11.37 -18.34 1.58
N HIS A 41 -11.06 -17.05 1.56
CA HIS A 41 -10.38 -16.37 2.64
C HIS A 41 -11.32 -15.55 3.52
N GLU A 42 -11.04 -15.55 4.82
CA GLU A 42 -11.60 -14.57 5.73
C GLU A 42 -10.90 -13.22 5.50
N VAL A 43 -11.66 -12.15 5.50
CA VAL A 43 -11.15 -10.80 5.21
C VAL A 43 -11.69 -9.82 6.25
N VAL A 44 -10.82 -8.94 6.70
CA VAL A 44 -11.18 -7.76 7.50
C VAL A 44 -10.68 -6.53 6.77
N LEU A 45 -11.61 -5.71 6.29
CA LEU A 45 -11.32 -4.46 5.56
C LEU A 45 -11.41 -3.27 6.50
N VAL A 46 -10.56 -2.28 6.32
CA VAL A 46 -10.66 -1.00 7.02
C VAL A 46 -10.20 0.17 6.16
N GLN A 47 -10.92 1.29 6.28
CA GLN A 47 -10.43 2.58 5.82
C GLN A 47 -9.59 3.20 6.93
N SER A 48 -8.27 3.26 6.73
CA SER A 48 -7.38 3.85 7.75
C SER A 48 -7.52 5.37 7.84
N GLY A 49 -7.76 6.06 6.73
CA GLY A 49 -7.43 7.46 6.53
C GLY A 49 -5.99 7.61 6.04
N ILE A 50 -5.63 8.82 5.62
CA ILE A 50 -4.37 9.14 4.98
C ILE A 50 -3.25 9.31 6.02
N GLY A 51 -2.05 8.86 5.66
CA GLY A 51 -0.81 9.11 6.40
C GLY A 51 -0.38 8.01 7.35
N LYS A 52 0.86 8.12 7.80
CA LYS A 52 1.60 7.07 8.53
C LYS A 52 0.94 6.65 9.84
N VAL A 53 0.47 7.60 10.64
CA VAL A 53 -0.09 7.31 11.98
C VAL A 53 -1.38 6.50 11.86
N MET A 54 -2.29 6.94 10.99
CA MET A 54 -3.61 6.32 10.86
C MET A 54 -3.51 4.90 10.28
N SER A 55 -2.62 4.71 9.31
CA SER A 55 -2.38 3.41 8.71
C SER A 55 -1.73 2.42 9.69
N ALA A 56 -0.73 2.84 10.45
CA ALA A 56 -0.09 2.01 11.47
C ALA A 56 -1.05 1.61 12.61
N MET A 57 -1.94 2.52 13.06
CA MET A 57 -3.00 2.19 14.02
C MET A 57 -3.92 1.10 13.50
N SER A 58 -4.26 1.11 12.21
CA SER A 58 -5.09 0.08 11.59
C SER A 58 -4.42 -1.29 11.62
N VAL A 59 -3.11 -1.36 11.38
CA VAL A 59 -2.33 -2.61 11.51
C VAL A 59 -2.41 -3.17 12.93
N ALA A 60 -2.20 -2.32 13.94
CA ALA A 60 -2.24 -2.75 15.33
C ALA A 60 -3.61 -3.35 15.70
N VAL A 61 -4.71 -2.74 15.27
CA VAL A 61 -6.07 -3.25 15.50
C VAL A 61 -6.30 -4.56 14.75
N LEU A 62 -5.90 -4.65 13.48
CA LEU A 62 -6.05 -5.87 12.67
C LEU A 62 -5.26 -7.05 13.28
N ALA A 63 -4.04 -6.80 13.73
CA ALA A 63 -3.18 -7.82 14.32
C ALA A 63 -3.69 -8.29 15.68
N ASP A 64 -4.03 -7.37 16.57
CA ASP A 64 -4.39 -7.67 17.97
C ASP A 64 -5.85 -8.14 18.09
N ARG A 65 -6.80 -7.30 17.63
CA ARG A 65 -8.22 -7.55 17.84
C ARG A 65 -8.82 -8.59 16.89
N PHE A 66 -8.38 -8.55 15.62
CA PHE A 66 -8.92 -9.45 14.58
C PHE A 66 -8.04 -10.67 14.33
N SER A 67 -6.82 -10.69 14.87
CA SER A 67 -5.87 -11.82 14.74
C SER A 67 -5.67 -12.24 13.28
N VAL A 68 -5.50 -11.26 12.39
CA VAL A 68 -5.25 -11.53 10.97
C VAL A 68 -3.90 -12.22 10.76
N ASP A 69 -3.80 -13.07 9.73
CA ASP A 69 -2.57 -13.78 9.39
C ASP A 69 -1.64 -12.92 8.53
N VAL A 70 -2.21 -12.10 7.65
CA VAL A 70 -1.51 -11.30 6.65
C VAL A 70 -2.07 -9.88 6.65
N ILE A 71 -1.20 -8.89 6.48
CA ILE A 71 -1.58 -7.49 6.24
C ILE A 71 -1.41 -7.17 4.76
N VAL A 72 -2.45 -6.58 4.15
CA VAL A 72 -2.38 -6.07 2.77
C VAL A 72 -2.74 -4.60 2.76
N ASN A 73 -1.93 -3.80 2.10
CA ASN A 73 -2.27 -2.42 1.76
C ASN A 73 -2.57 -2.31 0.27
N THR A 74 -3.69 -1.71 -0.07
CA THR A 74 -4.12 -1.45 -1.43
C THR A 74 -4.51 0.01 -1.59
N GLY A 75 -4.33 0.57 -2.76
CA GLY A 75 -4.68 1.96 -3.06
C GLY A 75 -3.93 2.54 -4.24
N SER A 76 -3.89 3.86 -4.29
CA SER A 76 -3.23 4.65 -5.32
C SER A 76 -1.83 5.08 -4.92
N ALA A 77 -1.02 5.51 -5.91
CA ALA A 77 0.30 6.10 -5.72
C ALA A 77 0.68 6.99 -6.91
N GLY A 78 1.64 7.87 -6.72
CA GLY A 78 2.27 8.65 -7.80
C GLY A 78 3.48 7.92 -8.38
N ALA A 79 3.52 7.77 -9.71
CA ALA A 79 4.65 7.18 -10.41
C ALA A 79 5.86 8.13 -10.41
N VAL A 80 7.04 7.60 -10.07
CA VAL A 80 8.30 8.35 -10.03
C VAL A 80 9.29 7.85 -11.08
N ALA A 81 9.32 6.54 -11.33
CA ALA A 81 10.21 5.97 -12.34
C ALA A 81 9.72 6.26 -13.76
N GLU A 82 10.67 6.38 -14.67
CA GLU A 82 10.37 6.49 -16.10
C GLU A 82 9.76 5.19 -16.63
N GLY A 83 8.80 5.33 -17.55
CA GLY A 83 8.14 4.17 -18.17
C GLY A 83 6.98 3.59 -17.40
N ILE A 84 6.66 4.12 -16.22
CA ILE A 84 5.44 3.75 -15.48
C ILE A 84 4.34 4.78 -15.81
N ALA A 85 3.20 4.28 -16.29
CA ALA A 85 2.07 5.11 -16.71
C ALA A 85 0.94 5.11 -15.66
N ILE A 86 0.04 6.08 -15.78
CA ILE A 86 -1.22 6.10 -15.02
C ILE A 86 -2.00 4.81 -15.35
N GLY A 87 -2.52 4.16 -14.32
CA GLY A 87 -3.21 2.88 -14.43
C GLY A 87 -2.33 1.64 -14.35
N ASP A 88 -0.99 1.77 -14.44
CA ASP A 88 -0.08 0.65 -14.17
C ASP A 88 -0.16 0.26 -12.67
N VAL A 89 0.13 -1.01 -12.40
CA VAL A 89 0.19 -1.52 -11.02
C VAL A 89 1.65 -1.62 -10.58
N VAL A 90 1.95 -1.08 -9.41
CA VAL A 90 3.24 -1.27 -8.73
C VAL A 90 3.02 -2.11 -7.48
N VAL A 91 3.75 -3.22 -7.38
CA VAL A 91 3.78 -4.08 -6.19
C VAL A 91 5.11 -3.86 -5.48
N ALA A 92 5.05 -3.52 -4.20
CA ALA A 92 6.27 -3.33 -3.44
C ALA A 92 6.95 -4.66 -3.11
N ASN A 93 8.20 -4.85 -3.50
CA ASN A 93 9.06 -5.86 -2.91
C ASN A 93 9.74 -5.34 -1.64
N GLN A 94 9.87 -4.03 -1.52
CA GLN A 94 10.41 -3.34 -0.35
C GLN A 94 9.83 -1.93 -0.23
N LEU A 95 9.80 -1.42 1.00
CA LEU A 95 9.36 -0.06 1.31
C LEU A 95 10.36 0.66 2.19
N ALA A 96 10.42 1.99 2.07
CA ALA A 96 11.23 2.86 2.92
C ALA A 96 10.51 4.19 3.14
N TYR A 97 10.96 4.98 4.12
CA TYR A 97 10.48 6.35 4.29
C TYR A 97 11.33 7.32 3.47
N HIS A 98 10.69 8.24 2.76
CA HIS A 98 11.39 9.32 2.08
C HIS A 98 11.44 10.63 2.89
N ASP A 99 10.84 10.65 4.07
CA ASP A 99 10.72 11.83 4.93
C ASP A 99 11.31 11.64 6.34
N VAL A 100 12.03 10.54 6.57
CA VAL A 100 12.72 10.27 7.83
C VAL A 100 14.20 10.64 7.70
N ASP A 101 14.68 11.49 8.59
CA ASP A 101 16.09 11.88 8.66
C ASP A 101 16.59 11.78 10.10
N VAL A 102 17.37 10.75 10.37
CA VAL A 102 18.13 10.54 11.62
C VAL A 102 19.62 10.36 11.33
N THR A 103 20.09 10.91 10.20
CA THR A 103 21.49 10.83 9.75
C THR A 103 22.48 11.44 10.73
N ALA A 104 22.06 12.41 11.54
CA ALA A 104 22.87 12.98 12.63
C ALA A 104 23.34 11.94 13.66
N PHE A 105 22.68 10.77 13.73
CA PHE A 105 23.00 9.64 14.60
C PHE A 105 23.64 8.46 13.86
N GLY A 106 24.05 8.66 12.60
CA GLY A 106 24.73 7.65 11.79
C GLY A 106 23.80 6.66 11.06
N TYR A 107 22.49 6.87 11.07
CA TYR A 107 21.55 6.09 10.27
C TYR A 107 21.54 6.55 8.80
N ALA A 108 21.11 5.67 7.91
CA ALA A 108 20.86 6.07 6.53
C ALA A 108 19.64 7.00 6.44
N TYR A 109 19.61 7.86 5.42
CA TYR A 109 18.39 8.65 5.13
C TYR A 109 17.21 7.72 4.82
N GLY A 110 16.06 7.99 5.43
CA GLY A 110 14.87 7.12 5.35
C GLY A 110 14.81 6.03 6.42
N GLN A 111 15.90 5.79 7.15
CA GLN A 111 15.94 4.79 8.20
C GLN A 111 15.46 5.37 9.53
N MET A 112 14.42 4.78 10.11
CA MET A 112 14.00 5.09 11.48
C MET A 112 15.00 4.50 12.49
N ALA A 113 15.30 5.23 13.56
CA ALA A 113 16.23 4.76 14.59
C ALA A 113 15.79 3.41 15.18
N GLY A 114 16.72 2.45 15.21
CA GLY A 114 16.47 1.10 15.71
C GLY A 114 15.63 0.21 14.81
N GLN A 115 15.40 0.63 13.56
CA GLN A 115 14.66 -0.13 12.56
C GLN A 115 15.53 -0.39 11.32
N GLU A 116 15.09 -1.30 10.45
CA GLU A 116 15.71 -1.48 9.13
C GLU A 116 15.41 -0.28 8.21
N LEU A 117 16.27 -0.06 7.21
CA LEU A 117 16.03 0.95 6.18
C LEU A 117 14.87 0.51 5.26
N TYR A 118 14.89 -0.76 4.88
CA TYR A 118 13.90 -1.34 3.98
C TYR A 118 13.05 -2.40 4.69
N TYR A 119 11.73 -2.29 4.56
CA TYR A 119 10.78 -3.30 4.99
C TYR A 119 10.46 -4.18 3.79
N LEU A 120 10.82 -5.48 3.88
CA LEU A 120 10.68 -6.42 2.78
C LEU A 120 9.31 -7.08 2.81
N ALA A 121 8.61 -7.07 1.67
CA ALA A 121 7.35 -7.80 1.51
C ALA A 121 7.57 -9.32 1.60
N ASP A 122 6.52 -10.06 1.95
CA ASP A 122 6.58 -11.52 1.96
C ASP A 122 6.76 -12.07 0.55
N GLN A 123 7.85 -12.80 0.34
CA GLN A 123 8.25 -13.29 -0.99
C GLN A 123 7.24 -14.29 -1.55
N ALA A 124 6.67 -15.15 -0.73
CA ALA A 124 5.71 -16.16 -1.20
C ALA A 124 4.41 -15.51 -1.68
N LEU A 125 3.91 -14.53 -0.93
CA LEU A 125 2.73 -13.75 -1.33
C LEU A 125 3.01 -12.92 -2.59
N LEU A 126 4.21 -12.34 -2.69
CA LEU A 126 4.64 -11.57 -3.87
C LEU A 126 4.67 -12.44 -5.13
N ASP A 127 5.21 -13.64 -5.05
CA ASP A 127 5.30 -14.57 -6.18
C ASP A 127 3.91 -15.07 -6.62
N GLN A 128 3.01 -15.33 -5.69
CA GLN A 128 1.61 -15.65 -5.98
C GLN A 128 0.90 -14.49 -6.69
N LEU A 129 1.07 -13.26 -6.19
CA LEU A 129 0.46 -12.08 -6.82
C LEU A 129 1.01 -11.83 -8.23
N ARG A 130 2.31 -11.98 -8.45
CA ARG A 130 2.91 -11.87 -9.80
C ARG A 130 2.31 -12.86 -10.79
N THR A 131 2.02 -14.09 -10.34
CA THR A 131 1.35 -15.08 -11.18
C THR A 131 -0.05 -14.63 -11.59
N VAL A 132 -0.82 -14.05 -10.66
CA VAL A 132 -2.16 -13.53 -10.94
C VAL A 132 -2.10 -12.37 -11.93
N LEU A 133 -1.18 -11.42 -11.72
CA LEU A 133 -1.00 -10.25 -12.59
C LEU A 133 -0.63 -10.66 -14.03
N ALA A 134 0.27 -11.64 -14.18
CA ALA A 134 0.67 -12.15 -15.48
C ALA A 134 -0.50 -12.82 -16.24
N GLU A 135 -1.34 -13.59 -15.54
CA GLU A 135 -2.50 -14.24 -16.15
C GLU A 135 -3.62 -13.25 -16.55
N GLN A 136 -3.69 -12.12 -15.87
CA GLN A 136 -4.63 -11.05 -16.21
C GLN A 136 -4.10 -10.09 -17.29
N GLU A 137 -2.89 -10.36 -17.82
CA GLU A 137 -2.21 -9.48 -18.78
C GLU A 137 -2.09 -8.03 -18.28
N MET A 138 -2.02 -7.84 -16.95
CA MET A 138 -1.92 -6.51 -16.37
C MET A 138 -0.48 -5.99 -16.43
N ILE A 139 -0.32 -4.75 -16.91
CA ILE A 139 0.97 -4.06 -16.85
C ILE A 139 1.30 -3.81 -15.38
N SER A 140 2.36 -4.45 -14.92
CA SER A 140 2.77 -4.36 -13.52
C SER A 140 4.28 -4.30 -13.36
N HIS A 141 4.70 -3.58 -12.32
CA HIS A 141 6.11 -3.41 -11.96
C HIS A 141 6.31 -3.87 -10.51
N VAL A 142 7.47 -4.42 -10.21
CA VAL A 142 7.83 -4.83 -8.85
C VAL A 142 9.08 -4.09 -8.43
N GLY A 143 9.03 -3.39 -7.30
CA GLY A 143 10.17 -2.62 -6.83
C GLY A 143 9.91 -1.79 -5.58
N LEU A 144 10.78 -0.80 -5.37
CA LEU A 144 10.72 0.08 -4.20
C LEU A 144 9.57 1.08 -4.30
N ILE A 145 8.72 1.10 -3.27
CA ILE A 145 7.78 2.20 -3.00
C ILE A 145 8.28 2.97 -1.78
N VAL A 146 8.26 4.30 -1.83
CA VAL A 146 8.66 5.10 -0.68
C VAL A 146 7.51 5.96 -0.15
N THR A 147 7.45 6.06 1.18
CA THR A 147 6.35 6.64 1.94
C THR A 147 6.76 7.92 2.67
N GLY A 148 5.86 8.89 2.75
CA GLY A 148 6.00 10.05 3.62
C GLY A 148 4.67 10.78 3.83
N ASP A 149 4.56 11.57 4.91
CA ASP A 149 3.35 12.36 5.19
C ASP A 149 3.30 13.64 4.32
N SER A 150 3.50 13.46 3.00
CA SER A 150 3.47 14.54 2.02
C SER A 150 2.99 14.04 0.68
N PHE A 151 2.03 14.72 0.08
CA PHE A 151 1.71 14.54 -1.33
C PHE A 151 2.87 15.08 -2.17
N ILE A 152 3.49 14.21 -2.98
CA ILE A 152 4.64 14.58 -3.81
C ILE A 152 4.15 15.08 -5.15
N ALA A 153 4.41 16.36 -5.42
CA ALA A 153 4.14 17.00 -6.69
C ALA A 153 5.34 17.88 -7.10
N GLY A 154 5.79 17.74 -8.33
CA GLY A 154 6.85 18.56 -8.92
C GLY A 154 8.23 17.91 -8.96
N GLN A 155 8.96 18.26 -10.00
CA GLN A 155 10.26 17.67 -10.37
C GLN A 155 11.33 17.79 -9.26
N GLU A 156 11.36 18.91 -8.52
CA GLU A 156 12.33 19.14 -7.46
C GLU A 156 12.21 18.14 -6.33
N ARG A 157 10.97 17.86 -5.90
CA ARG A 157 10.71 16.87 -4.83
C ARG A 157 11.04 15.46 -5.29
N ILE A 158 10.71 15.12 -6.53
CA ILE A 158 11.08 13.83 -7.15
C ILE A 158 12.62 13.70 -7.20
N ALA A 159 13.33 14.72 -7.65
CA ALA A 159 14.80 14.71 -7.73
C ALA A 159 15.43 14.50 -6.35
N THR A 160 14.90 15.14 -5.31
CA THR A 160 15.34 14.95 -3.93
C THR A 160 15.15 13.49 -3.48
N ILE A 161 13.98 12.90 -3.73
CA ILE A 161 13.70 11.50 -3.39
C ILE A 161 14.65 10.56 -4.16
N LYS A 162 14.83 10.77 -5.47
CA LYS A 162 15.74 9.96 -6.30
C LYS A 162 17.22 10.05 -5.87
N THR A 163 17.64 11.15 -5.25
CA THR A 163 18.99 11.29 -4.70
C THR A 163 19.25 10.24 -3.60
N HIS A 164 18.26 9.94 -2.78
CA HIS A 164 18.36 8.98 -1.69
C HIS A 164 17.90 7.57 -2.08
N PHE A 165 16.96 7.49 -3.01
CA PHE A 165 16.33 6.25 -3.48
C PHE A 165 16.31 6.20 -5.02
N PRO A 166 17.46 5.95 -5.67
CA PRO A 166 17.56 6.00 -7.13
C PRO A 166 16.70 4.95 -7.85
N GLU A 167 16.36 3.86 -7.19
CA GLU A 167 15.54 2.76 -7.73
C GLU A 167 14.04 2.88 -7.40
N VAL A 168 13.60 4.02 -6.86
CA VAL A 168 12.19 4.22 -6.47
C VAL A 168 11.27 4.16 -7.70
N LEU A 169 10.19 3.38 -7.59
CA LEU A 169 9.16 3.27 -8.62
C LEU A 169 8.00 4.23 -8.36
N ALA A 170 7.54 4.32 -7.12
CA ALA A 170 6.36 5.09 -6.76
C ALA A 170 6.47 5.71 -5.36
N VAL A 171 5.65 6.73 -5.12
CA VAL A 171 5.51 7.44 -3.84
C VAL A 171 4.07 7.41 -3.36
N GLU A 172 3.87 7.27 -2.07
CA GLU A 172 2.55 7.28 -1.42
C GLU A 172 2.68 7.67 0.07
N MET A 173 1.64 7.51 0.89
CA MET A 173 1.64 8.10 2.23
C MET A 173 1.44 7.09 3.39
N GLU A 174 1.36 5.78 3.14
CA GLU A 174 1.00 4.76 4.16
C GLU A 174 1.91 3.53 4.19
N GLY A 175 2.36 3.05 3.04
CA GLY A 175 2.90 1.71 2.85
C GLY A 175 4.06 1.34 3.77
N ALA A 176 5.07 2.21 3.95
CA ALA A 176 6.18 1.92 4.85
C ALA A 176 5.75 1.90 6.33
N ALA A 177 4.75 2.70 6.72
CA ALA A 177 4.23 2.69 8.08
C ALA A 177 3.43 1.41 8.37
N ILE A 178 2.66 0.94 7.38
CA ILE A 178 1.97 -0.36 7.43
C ILE A 178 3.00 -1.49 7.51
N ALA A 179 4.02 -1.47 6.65
CA ALA A 179 5.08 -2.47 6.62
C ALA A 179 5.86 -2.52 7.94
N GLN A 180 6.27 -1.37 8.48
CA GLN A 180 6.92 -1.28 9.78
C GLN A 180 6.05 -1.87 10.90
N ALA A 181 4.76 -1.50 10.95
CA ALA A 181 3.84 -2.01 11.95
C ALA A 181 3.60 -3.52 11.80
N ALA A 182 3.49 -4.03 10.55
CA ALA A 182 3.34 -5.45 10.26
C ALA A 182 4.56 -6.25 10.72
N VAL A 183 5.78 -5.81 10.39
CA VAL A 183 7.02 -6.44 10.86
C VAL A 183 7.10 -6.46 12.39
N ASN A 184 6.79 -5.34 13.06
CA ASN A 184 6.83 -5.25 14.52
C ASN A 184 5.73 -6.07 15.22
N THR A 185 4.66 -6.44 14.51
CA THR A 185 3.61 -7.35 15.00
C THR A 185 3.78 -8.79 14.51
N GLY A 186 4.88 -9.08 13.81
CA GLY A 186 5.20 -10.42 13.30
C GLY A 186 4.27 -10.89 12.18
N LYS A 187 3.71 -9.97 11.40
CA LYS A 187 2.80 -10.29 10.29
C LYS A 187 3.48 -10.12 8.94
N PRO A 188 3.38 -11.12 8.05
CA PRO A 188 3.73 -10.94 6.64
C PRO A 188 2.82 -9.88 6.01
N PHE A 189 3.34 -9.17 5.00
CA PHE A 189 2.57 -8.11 4.35
C PHE A 189 2.80 -8.05 2.84
N LEU A 190 1.82 -7.46 2.14
CA LEU A 190 1.88 -7.02 0.74
C LEU A 190 1.43 -5.58 0.61
N VAL A 191 2.01 -4.85 -0.36
CA VAL A 191 1.55 -3.52 -0.76
C VAL A 191 1.37 -3.49 -2.28
N ILE A 192 0.15 -3.14 -2.70
CA ILE A 192 -0.29 -3.06 -4.10
C ILE A 192 -0.78 -1.65 -4.35
N ARG A 193 -0.24 -0.99 -5.36
CA ARG A 193 -0.63 0.37 -5.74
C ARG A 193 -0.92 0.47 -7.23
N ALA A 194 -2.00 1.15 -7.61
CA ALA A 194 -2.20 1.56 -9.00
C ALA A 194 -1.88 3.05 -9.14
N MET A 195 -1.28 3.42 -10.26
CA MET A 195 -0.80 4.79 -10.46
C MET A 195 -1.96 5.72 -10.80
N SER A 196 -2.18 6.73 -9.95
CA SER A 196 -3.17 7.80 -10.15
C SER A 196 -2.58 9.02 -10.84
N ASP A 197 -1.29 9.22 -10.73
CA ASP A 197 -0.55 10.36 -11.25
C ASP A 197 0.92 10.00 -11.50
N THR A 198 1.67 10.93 -12.09
CA THR A 198 3.10 10.78 -12.36
C THR A 198 3.97 11.59 -11.39
N ALA A 199 3.44 12.02 -10.26
CA ALA A 199 4.11 12.85 -9.25
C ALA A 199 4.75 14.15 -9.82
N GLN A 200 4.38 14.57 -11.05
CA GLN A 200 4.89 15.78 -11.69
C GLN A 200 4.12 17.05 -11.29
N GLY A 201 4.36 18.17 -11.97
CA GLY A 201 3.81 19.46 -11.56
C GLY A 201 2.29 19.61 -11.57
N ASP A 202 1.58 18.77 -12.31
CA ASP A 202 0.11 18.68 -12.41
C ASP A 202 -0.46 17.43 -11.69
N ALA A 203 0.33 16.81 -10.83
CA ALA A 203 -0.02 15.57 -10.14
C ALA A 203 -1.36 15.65 -9.36
N ASN A 204 -1.66 16.80 -8.76
CA ASN A 204 -2.92 17.00 -8.05
C ASN A 204 -4.14 16.97 -8.98
N ILE A 205 -4.05 17.52 -10.18
CA ILE A 205 -5.13 17.50 -11.18
C ILE A 205 -5.32 16.07 -11.67
N THR A 206 -4.23 15.42 -12.03
CA THR A 206 -4.24 14.04 -12.52
C THR A 206 -4.74 13.08 -11.45
N PHE A 207 -4.35 13.29 -10.19
CA PHE A 207 -4.86 12.51 -9.05
C PHE A 207 -6.38 12.61 -8.93
N ASP A 208 -6.95 13.82 -8.93
CA ASP A 208 -8.40 14.02 -8.82
C ASP A 208 -9.17 13.35 -9.97
N GLU A 209 -8.59 13.31 -11.17
CA GLU A 209 -9.19 12.68 -12.34
C GLU A 209 -9.13 11.14 -12.29
N PHE A 210 -8.03 10.56 -11.80
CA PHE A 210 -7.76 9.13 -11.92
C PHE A 210 -7.84 8.34 -10.62
N ILE A 211 -8.05 9.00 -9.46
CA ILE A 211 -8.08 8.30 -8.15
C ILE A 211 -9.12 7.18 -8.07
N ILE A 212 -10.29 7.37 -8.69
CA ILE A 212 -11.34 6.34 -8.70
C ILE A 212 -10.85 5.13 -9.50
N GLN A 213 -10.33 5.35 -10.71
CA GLN A 213 -9.84 4.26 -11.57
C GLN A 213 -8.63 3.54 -10.95
N ALA A 214 -7.71 4.27 -10.33
CA ALA A 214 -6.57 3.69 -9.64
C ALA A 214 -7.02 2.85 -8.43
N GLY A 215 -7.94 3.36 -7.62
CA GLY A 215 -8.54 2.62 -6.51
C GLY A 215 -9.22 1.34 -6.97
N GLU A 216 -10.04 1.41 -8.03
CA GLU A 216 -10.69 0.25 -8.65
C GLU A 216 -9.67 -0.77 -9.17
N ARG A 217 -8.64 -0.31 -9.86
CA ARG A 217 -7.58 -1.18 -10.42
C ARG A 217 -6.83 -1.93 -9.33
N SER A 218 -6.42 -1.24 -8.28
CA SER A 218 -5.73 -1.84 -7.15
C SER A 218 -6.62 -2.86 -6.42
N ALA A 219 -7.90 -2.51 -6.18
CA ALA A 219 -8.87 -3.40 -5.55
C ALA A 219 -9.14 -4.66 -6.39
N GLN A 220 -9.36 -4.52 -7.70
CA GLN A 220 -9.56 -5.65 -8.62
C GLN A 220 -8.35 -6.60 -8.64
N THR A 221 -7.14 -6.06 -8.62
CA THR A 221 -5.91 -6.85 -8.51
C THR A 221 -5.91 -7.69 -7.23
N LEU A 222 -6.28 -7.10 -6.11
CA LEU A 222 -6.34 -7.80 -4.83
C LEU A 222 -7.47 -8.83 -4.79
N ILE A 223 -8.65 -8.53 -5.31
CA ILE A 223 -9.77 -9.47 -5.39
C ILE A 223 -9.35 -10.72 -6.18
N ALA A 224 -8.78 -10.52 -7.37
CA ALA A 224 -8.30 -11.62 -8.20
C ALA A 224 -7.23 -12.48 -7.50
N PHE A 225 -6.35 -11.85 -6.71
CA PHE A 225 -5.37 -12.57 -5.90
C PHE A 225 -6.05 -13.43 -4.83
N LEU A 226 -7.05 -12.89 -4.12
CA LEU A 226 -7.77 -13.61 -3.06
C LEU A 226 -8.67 -14.73 -3.59
N GLU A 227 -9.27 -14.56 -4.76
CA GLU A 227 -10.15 -15.58 -5.37
C GLU A 227 -9.38 -16.77 -5.92
N LYS A 228 -8.12 -16.55 -6.32
CA LYS A 228 -7.28 -17.58 -6.93
C LYS A 228 -6.55 -18.45 -5.91
N ASN A 229 -6.18 -17.93 -4.77
CA ASN A 229 -5.37 -18.58 -3.75
C ASN A 229 -6.21 -19.04 -2.55
#